data_4b369938bbe49d0c93629f542bdc6beb
#
_entry.id   4b369938bbe49d0c93629f542bdc6beb
#
_cell.length_a   1.000
_cell.length_b   1.000
_cell.length_c   1.000
_cell.angle_alpha   90.00
_cell.angle_beta   90.00
_cell.angle_gamma   90.00
#
_symmetry.space_group_name_H-M   'P 1'
#
loop_
_entity.id
_entity.type
_entity.pdbx_description
1 polymer ?
#
loop_
_entity_poly.entity_id
_entity_poly.type
_entity_poly.pdbx_seq_one_letter_code
_entity_poly.pdbx_strand_id
1 'polypeptide(L)'
;PSVGGTRKPGTTCLIEDVAFHIEDLPEATAELQQLIARHGYEDACIYGHALEGNYHFILNQSFSSEAEVKRYEDLMNDVKTLVADKYDGSLKAEHGTGRNMAPFVRHEWGDAAYEVMKAVKNLFDPKGLLNPGVIFNDDPKCHIKNFKPLPLIPLDAQNPAAKVNRCIECGFCEVNCLSCGFTLSSRQRIVLQREIARLRQSGEAPERLALLEKQYRYPGNQTCAGDGLCSMSCPMGINTGDLTHIIRQKELPQGSMGYKAGNFAANHFAGIKSALRPVLGLANLGHSVLGTKAMSCITKGMHNVLGIPLWTPAMPKAYSIKSSQLTIDNDTLRNK
;
A
#
# COMPACT_ATOMS: atom_id res chain seq x y z
N PRO A 1 3.27 -14.70 3.04
CA PRO A 1 3.36 -13.53 3.94
C PRO A 1 4.67 -13.48 4.73
N SER A 2 5.17 -14.64 5.21
CA SER A 2 6.39 -14.70 6.04
C SER A 2 7.66 -14.26 5.32
N VAL A 3 7.83 -14.63 4.05
CA VAL A 3 9.01 -14.23 3.24
C VAL A 3 9.03 -12.71 2.99
N GLY A 4 7.87 -12.10 2.76
CA GLY A 4 7.77 -10.64 2.71
C GLY A 4 8.18 -9.96 4.02
N GLY A 5 8.02 -10.66 5.19
CA GLY A 5 8.37 -10.16 6.52
C GLY A 5 9.86 -9.95 6.75
N THR A 6 10.70 -10.73 6.09
CA THR A 6 12.17 -10.65 6.19
C THR A 6 12.79 -9.70 5.18
N ARG A 7 12.01 -9.17 4.24
CA ARG A 7 12.47 -8.32 3.15
C ARG A 7 13.20 -7.07 3.65
N LYS A 8 14.38 -6.82 3.10
CA LYS A 8 15.14 -5.59 3.37
C LYS A 8 14.42 -4.38 2.74
N PRO A 9 14.38 -3.22 3.41
CA PRO A 9 13.87 -2.00 2.81
C PRO A 9 14.61 -1.68 1.49
N GLY A 10 13.86 -1.19 0.47
CA GLY A 10 14.43 -0.89 -0.85
C GLY A 10 14.51 -2.09 -1.81
N THR A 11 14.18 -3.30 -1.34
CA THR A 11 14.07 -4.48 -2.22
C THR A 11 12.63 -4.70 -2.66
N THR A 12 12.44 -5.33 -3.80
CA THR A 12 11.15 -5.86 -4.24
C THR A 12 11.08 -7.36 -3.96
N CYS A 13 9.87 -7.87 -3.81
CA CYS A 13 9.60 -9.29 -3.71
C CYS A 13 9.14 -9.77 -5.10
N LEU A 14 9.90 -10.67 -5.69
CA LEU A 14 9.59 -11.31 -6.97
C LEU A 14 9.04 -12.70 -6.68
N ILE A 15 8.00 -13.07 -7.40
CA ILE A 15 7.40 -14.41 -7.35
C ILE A 15 7.41 -14.95 -8.77
N GLU A 16 8.14 -16.03 -8.96
CA GLU A 16 8.17 -16.77 -10.21
C GLU A 16 7.44 -18.10 -10.03
N ASP A 17 7.00 -18.67 -11.12
CA ASP A 17 6.06 -19.77 -11.18
C ASP A 17 6.46 -20.73 -12.30
N VAL A 18 6.89 -21.92 -11.97
CA VAL A 18 7.36 -22.95 -12.90
C VAL A 18 6.66 -24.27 -12.64
N ALA A 19 6.62 -25.13 -13.63
CA ALA A 19 6.11 -26.50 -13.46
C ALA A 19 7.06 -27.53 -14.06
N PHE A 20 7.06 -28.70 -13.44
CA PHE A 20 7.83 -29.88 -13.84
C PHE A 20 6.92 -31.10 -13.91
N HIS A 21 7.32 -32.13 -14.62
CA HIS A 21 6.69 -33.43 -14.50
C HIS A 21 6.84 -33.97 -13.07
N ILE A 22 5.81 -34.64 -12.57
CA ILE A 22 5.77 -35.08 -11.15
C ILE A 22 6.93 -36.01 -10.81
N GLU A 23 7.32 -36.87 -11.73
CA GLU A 23 8.42 -37.80 -11.61
C GLU A 23 9.79 -37.11 -11.43
N ASP A 24 9.96 -35.92 -11.99
CA ASP A 24 11.20 -35.14 -11.93
C ASP A 24 11.29 -34.21 -10.71
N LEU A 25 10.18 -34.04 -9.96
CA LEU A 25 10.11 -33.08 -8.87
C LEU A 25 11.24 -33.16 -7.83
N PRO A 26 11.67 -34.33 -7.35
CA PRO A 26 12.72 -34.39 -6.34
C PRO A 26 14.05 -33.81 -6.84
N GLU A 27 14.45 -34.17 -8.06
CA GLU A 27 15.70 -33.74 -8.67
C GLU A 27 15.62 -32.28 -9.12
N ALA A 28 14.53 -31.91 -9.79
CA ALA A 28 14.28 -30.54 -10.22
C ALA A 28 14.26 -29.55 -9.03
N THR A 29 13.67 -29.97 -7.89
CA THR A 29 13.68 -29.15 -6.67
C THR A 29 15.10 -28.92 -6.17
N ALA A 30 15.89 -29.98 -6.07
CA ALA A 30 17.27 -29.86 -5.57
C ALA A 30 18.12 -28.98 -6.48
N GLU A 31 17.97 -29.11 -7.79
CA GLU A 31 18.71 -28.30 -8.76
C GLU A 31 18.24 -26.85 -8.79
N LEU A 32 16.94 -26.58 -8.69
CA LEU A 32 16.41 -25.25 -8.60
C LEU A 32 16.90 -24.52 -7.33
N GLN A 33 16.93 -25.21 -6.20
CA GLN A 33 17.50 -24.67 -4.96
C GLN A 33 18.98 -24.30 -5.12
N GLN A 34 19.77 -25.21 -5.69
CA GLN A 34 21.19 -24.96 -5.94
C GLN A 34 21.41 -23.82 -6.92
N LEU A 35 20.59 -23.72 -7.96
CA LEU A 35 20.66 -22.66 -8.97
C LEU A 35 20.38 -21.30 -8.31
N ILE A 36 19.31 -21.18 -7.55
CA ILE A 36 18.93 -19.96 -6.83
C ILE A 36 20.06 -19.54 -5.85
N ALA A 37 20.61 -20.50 -5.11
CA ALA A 37 21.71 -20.26 -4.17
C ALA A 37 22.99 -19.80 -4.88
N ARG A 38 23.36 -20.39 -6.04
CA ARG A 38 24.51 -19.95 -6.85
C ARG A 38 24.43 -18.50 -7.30
N HIS A 39 23.22 -18.00 -7.53
CA HIS A 39 22.97 -16.58 -7.84
C HIS A 39 22.90 -15.68 -6.60
N GLY A 40 23.20 -16.22 -5.40
CA GLY A 40 23.28 -15.44 -4.16
C GLY A 40 21.91 -15.07 -3.55
N TYR A 41 20.86 -15.85 -3.81
CA TYR A 41 19.54 -15.68 -3.20
C TYR A 41 19.33 -16.66 -2.05
N GLU A 42 20.12 -16.52 -0.99
CA GLU A 42 20.08 -17.41 0.18
C GLU A 42 18.76 -17.34 0.97
N ASP A 43 18.05 -16.22 0.88
CA ASP A 43 16.76 -15.97 1.54
C ASP A 43 15.56 -16.33 0.66
N ALA A 44 15.78 -16.99 -0.47
CA ALA A 44 14.72 -17.46 -1.34
C ALA A 44 13.91 -18.60 -0.70
N CYS A 45 12.62 -18.65 -1.06
CA CYS A 45 11.72 -19.69 -0.60
C CYS A 45 11.06 -20.35 -1.80
N ILE A 46 11.08 -21.70 -1.86
CA ILE A 46 10.34 -22.50 -2.82
C ILE A 46 9.13 -23.11 -2.12
N TYR A 47 7.96 -22.99 -2.70
CA TYR A 47 6.72 -23.64 -2.26
C TYR A 47 5.82 -23.85 -3.48
N GLY A 48 4.71 -24.55 -3.35
CA GLY A 48 3.81 -24.72 -4.47
C GLY A 48 2.82 -25.86 -4.32
N HIS A 49 2.33 -26.33 -5.44
CA HIS A 49 1.33 -27.37 -5.54
C HIS A 49 1.99 -28.66 -6.06
N ALA A 50 2.68 -29.37 -5.17
CA ALA A 50 3.52 -30.51 -5.54
C ALA A 50 2.79 -31.61 -6.30
N LEU A 51 1.49 -31.83 -6.02
CA LEU A 51 0.67 -32.84 -6.73
C LEU A 51 0.43 -32.47 -8.20
N GLU A 52 0.58 -31.17 -8.55
CA GLU A 52 0.44 -30.66 -9.90
C GLU A 52 1.78 -30.32 -10.56
N GLY A 53 2.89 -30.68 -9.90
CA GLY A 53 4.24 -30.38 -10.39
C GLY A 53 4.60 -28.89 -10.37
N ASN A 54 3.80 -28.04 -9.73
CA ASN A 54 3.95 -26.59 -9.78
C ASN A 54 4.76 -26.08 -8.58
N TYR A 55 5.72 -25.22 -8.87
CA TYR A 55 6.52 -24.48 -7.87
C TYR A 55 6.50 -22.99 -8.08
N HIS A 56 6.32 -22.28 -6.98
CA HIS A 56 6.61 -20.86 -6.87
C HIS A 56 7.93 -20.67 -6.13
N PHE A 57 8.77 -19.76 -6.59
CA PHE A 57 9.91 -19.33 -5.81
C PHE A 57 9.89 -17.82 -5.62
N ILE A 58 10.18 -17.41 -4.37
CA ILE A 58 10.17 -16.01 -3.98
C ILE A 58 11.61 -15.55 -3.79
N LEU A 59 11.93 -14.43 -4.42
CA LEU A 59 13.22 -13.74 -4.32
C LEU A 59 13.02 -12.34 -3.77
N ASN A 60 13.95 -11.88 -2.95
CA ASN A 60 14.02 -10.49 -2.51
C ASN A 60 15.23 -9.82 -3.15
N GLN A 61 15.01 -8.82 -3.98
CA GLN A 61 16.08 -8.14 -4.71
C GLN A 61 15.83 -6.65 -4.87
N SER A 62 16.91 -5.87 -4.81
CA SER A 62 16.97 -4.52 -5.33
C SER A 62 17.32 -4.54 -6.82
N PHE A 63 16.93 -3.48 -7.54
CA PHE A 63 17.33 -3.24 -8.93
C PHE A 63 17.99 -1.86 -9.06
N SER A 64 18.73 -1.46 -8.03
CA SER A 64 19.35 -0.13 -7.96
C SER A 64 20.69 -0.02 -8.69
N SER A 65 21.28 -1.14 -9.11
CA SER A 65 22.55 -1.19 -9.85
C SER A 65 22.47 -2.14 -11.05
N GLU A 66 23.33 -1.90 -12.04
CA GLU A 66 23.46 -2.78 -13.21
C GLU A 66 23.85 -4.22 -12.81
N ALA A 67 24.68 -4.36 -11.78
CA ALA A 67 25.08 -5.68 -11.27
C ALA A 67 23.90 -6.47 -10.72
N GLU A 68 22.97 -5.81 -10.03
CA GLU A 68 21.75 -6.45 -9.53
C GLU A 68 20.81 -6.82 -10.67
N VAL A 69 20.64 -5.97 -11.67
CA VAL A 69 19.86 -6.27 -12.88
C VAL A 69 20.45 -7.46 -13.61
N LYS A 70 21.77 -7.48 -13.79
CA LYS A 70 22.47 -8.59 -14.46
C LYS A 70 22.33 -9.91 -13.67
N ARG A 71 22.43 -9.87 -12.34
CA ARG A 71 22.22 -11.06 -11.51
C ARG A 71 20.85 -11.70 -11.75
N TYR A 72 19.82 -10.87 -11.86
CA TYR A 72 18.46 -11.36 -12.13
C TYR A 72 18.33 -11.87 -13.57
N GLU A 73 18.92 -11.17 -14.56
CA GLU A 73 18.95 -11.64 -15.95
C GLU A 73 19.62 -13.01 -16.07
N ASP A 74 20.78 -13.18 -15.41
CA ASP A 74 21.52 -14.44 -15.43
C ASP A 74 20.72 -15.56 -14.75
N LEU A 75 20.09 -15.30 -13.59
CA LEU A 75 19.21 -16.26 -12.94
C LEU A 75 18.07 -16.71 -13.85
N MET A 76 17.37 -15.77 -14.50
CA MET A 76 16.21 -16.10 -15.35
C MET A 76 16.62 -16.88 -16.60
N ASN A 77 17.80 -16.63 -17.17
CA ASN A 77 18.36 -17.42 -18.25
C ASN A 77 18.67 -18.85 -17.81
N ASP A 78 19.25 -19.02 -16.62
CA ASP A 78 19.55 -20.35 -16.08
C ASP A 78 18.26 -21.11 -15.69
N VAL A 79 17.26 -20.41 -15.13
CA VAL A 79 15.93 -20.98 -14.87
C VAL A 79 15.28 -21.46 -16.17
N LYS A 80 15.34 -20.66 -17.23
CA LYS A 80 14.84 -21.07 -18.55
C LYS A 80 15.50 -22.37 -19.01
N THR A 81 16.82 -22.44 -18.91
CA THR A 81 17.56 -23.64 -19.32
C THR A 81 17.25 -24.86 -18.45
N LEU A 82 17.16 -24.67 -17.14
CA LEU A 82 16.81 -25.74 -16.23
C LEU A 82 15.40 -26.29 -16.50
N VAL A 83 14.43 -25.40 -16.58
CA VAL A 83 13.00 -25.77 -16.66
C VAL A 83 12.65 -26.28 -18.06
N ALA A 84 12.90 -25.47 -19.10
CA ALA A 84 12.46 -25.80 -20.46
C ALA A 84 13.39 -26.78 -21.17
N ASP A 85 14.74 -26.58 -21.10
CA ASP A 85 15.65 -27.39 -21.91
C ASP A 85 15.98 -28.73 -21.24
N LYS A 86 16.10 -28.77 -19.89
CA LYS A 86 16.50 -29.99 -19.19
C LYS A 86 15.31 -30.87 -18.81
N TYR A 87 14.25 -30.26 -18.27
CA TYR A 87 13.12 -30.99 -17.69
C TYR A 87 11.84 -30.94 -18.53
N ASP A 88 11.88 -30.36 -19.73
CA ASP A 88 10.69 -30.19 -20.59
C ASP A 88 9.48 -29.64 -19.81
N GLY A 89 9.76 -28.74 -18.86
CA GLY A 89 8.79 -28.13 -17.97
C GLY A 89 8.26 -26.80 -18.49
N SER A 90 7.37 -26.18 -17.74
CA SER A 90 6.79 -24.88 -18.09
C SER A 90 7.37 -23.73 -17.26
N LEU A 91 7.71 -22.65 -17.94
CA LEU A 91 8.22 -21.41 -17.34
C LEU A 91 7.12 -20.57 -16.72
N LYS A 92 5.84 -20.93 -16.89
CA LYS A 92 4.69 -20.28 -16.27
C LYS A 92 3.54 -21.27 -16.12
N ALA A 93 3.34 -21.79 -14.92
CA ALA A 93 2.32 -22.80 -14.65
C ALA A 93 0.92 -22.18 -14.48
N GLU A 94 0.70 -21.34 -13.44
CA GLU A 94 -0.64 -20.82 -13.12
C GLU A 94 -0.73 -19.28 -13.07
N HIS A 95 0.39 -18.56 -12.87
CA HIS A 95 0.37 -17.10 -12.70
C HIS A 95 0.21 -16.32 -14.01
N GLY A 96 0.18 -16.98 -15.15
CA GLY A 96 0.16 -16.37 -16.47
C GLY A 96 1.51 -15.78 -16.89
N THR A 97 1.77 -15.77 -18.18
CA THR A 97 3.07 -15.39 -18.77
C THR A 97 3.45 -13.93 -18.46
N GLY A 98 2.50 -13.02 -18.60
CA GLY A 98 2.76 -11.59 -18.39
C GLY A 98 3.81 -11.04 -19.35
N ARG A 99 4.46 -9.95 -18.95
CA ARG A 99 5.62 -9.37 -19.65
C ARG A 99 6.92 -10.03 -19.22
N ASN A 100 6.98 -10.53 -18.00
CA ASN A 100 8.20 -11.06 -17.41
C ASN A 100 8.71 -12.29 -18.16
N MET A 101 7.82 -13.19 -18.52
CA MET A 101 8.16 -14.40 -19.27
C MET A 101 8.01 -14.26 -20.79
N ALA A 102 7.54 -13.13 -21.29
CA ALA A 102 7.38 -12.91 -22.74
C ALA A 102 8.65 -13.20 -23.58
N PRO A 103 9.88 -12.85 -23.13
CA PRO A 103 11.09 -13.17 -23.87
C PRO A 103 11.38 -14.66 -24.03
N PHE A 104 10.79 -15.50 -23.19
CA PHE A 104 11.08 -16.94 -23.12
C PHE A 104 10.01 -17.80 -23.78
N VAL A 105 8.83 -17.25 -24.10
CA VAL A 105 7.68 -17.99 -24.66
C VAL A 105 8.05 -18.71 -25.97
N ARG A 106 8.73 -18.01 -26.88
CA ARG A 106 9.14 -18.62 -28.16
C ARG A 106 10.15 -19.75 -27.96
N HIS A 107 11.00 -19.64 -26.96
CA HIS A 107 11.96 -20.68 -26.60
C HIS A 107 11.26 -21.93 -26.05
N GLU A 108 10.34 -21.75 -25.11
CA GLU A 108 9.59 -22.84 -24.47
C GLU A 108 8.68 -23.59 -25.48
N TRP A 109 7.94 -22.85 -26.31
CA TRP A 109 6.89 -23.43 -27.15
C TRP A 109 7.34 -23.71 -28.58
N GLY A 110 8.49 -23.23 -28.98
CA GLY A 110 9.01 -23.33 -30.36
C GLY A 110 8.30 -22.40 -31.34
N ASP A 111 8.91 -22.23 -32.50
CA ASP A 111 8.45 -21.29 -33.51
C ASP A 111 7.03 -21.60 -34.03
N ALA A 112 6.71 -22.86 -34.27
CA ALA A 112 5.42 -23.24 -34.84
C ALA A 112 4.24 -22.89 -33.93
N ALA A 113 4.33 -23.25 -32.64
CA ALA A 113 3.30 -22.93 -31.66
C ALA A 113 3.23 -21.44 -31.40
N TYR A 114 4.37 -20.76 -31.31
CA TYR A 114 4.43 -19.31 -31.12
C TYR A 114 3.72 -18.53 -32.23
N GLU A 115 3.93 -18.90 -33.50
CA GLU A 115 3.26 -18.23 -34.62
C GLU A 115 1.75 -18.51 -34.63
N VAL A 116 1.29 -19.72 -34.24
CA VAL A 116 -0.14 -19.98 -34.05
C VAL A 116 -0.74 -19.10 -32.95
N MET A 117 -0.09 -19.01 -31.79
CA MET A 117 -0.54 -18.13 -30.72
C MET A 117 -0.62 -16.66 -31.18
N LYS A 118 0.37 -16.20 -31.96
CA LYS A 118 0.42 -14.85 -32.52
C LYS A 118 -0.70 -14.62 -33.55
N ALA A 119 -1.00 -15.60 -34.37
CA ALA A 119 -2.10 -15.52 -35.31
C ALA A 119 -3.46 -15.41 -34.59
N VAL A 120 -3.67 -16.20 -33.54
CA VAL A 120 -4.87 -16.10 -32.68
C VAL A 120 -4.96 -14.68 -32.05
N LYS A 121 -3.87 -14.17 -31.48
CA LYS A 121 -3.82 -12.81 -30.94
C LYS A 121 -4.23 -11.77 -31.99
N ASN A 122 -3.68 -11.83 -33.17
CA ASN A 122 -3.95 -10.89 -34.27
C ASN A 122 -5.40 -10.99 -34.77
N LEU A 123 -6.01 -12.17 -34.72
CA LEU A 123 -7.40 -12.37 -35.10
C LEU A 123 -8.36 -11.63 -34.17
N PHE A 124 -8.11 -11.70 -32.84
CA PHE A 124 -8.96 -11.06 -31.83
C PHE A 124 -8.58 -9.62 -31.54
N ASP A 125 -7.33 -9.22 -31.78
CA ASP A 125 -6.82 -7.88 -31.51
C ASP A 125 -5.95 -7.37 -32.67
N PRO A 126 -6.55 -7.14 -33.85
CA PRO A 126 -5.82 -6.74 -35.06
C PRO A 126 -5.15 -5.35 -34.93
N LYS A 127 -5.57 -4.54 -33.93
CA LYS A 127 -4.98 -3.23 -33.67
C LYS A 127 -3.94 -3.24 -32.54
N GLY A 128 -3.71 -4.39 -31.89
CA GLY A 128 -2.75 -4.53 -30.80
C GLY A 128 -3.05 -3.68 -29.56
N LEU A 129 -4.33 -3.45 -29.26
CA LEU A 129 -4.75 -2.57 -28.15
C LEU A 129 -4.82 -3.30 -26.79
N LEU A 130 -5.02 -4.63 -26.81
CA LEU A 130 -5.23 -5.41 -25.60
C LEU A 130 -3.90 -5.94 -25.09
N ASN A 131 -3.56 -5.59 -23.85
CA ASN A 131 -2.36 -6.05 -23.13
C ASN A 131 -1.08 -6.04 -23.99
N PRO A 132 -0.64 -4.91 -24.53
CA PRO A 132 0.52 -4.83 -25.41
C PRO A 132 1.80 -5.28 -24.68
N GLY A 133 2.59 -6.13 -25.34
CA GLY A 133 3.85 -6.68 -24.81
C GLY A 133 3.68 -7.80 -23.78
N VAL A 134 2.46 -8.32 -23.57
CA VAL A 134 2.17 -9.51 -22.77
C VAL A 134 2.18 -10.73 -23.69
N ILE A 135 2.89 -11.80 -23.32
CA ILE A 135 3.16 -13.01 -24.11
C ILE A 135 4.02 -12.69 -25.36
N PHE A 136 3.61 -11.73 -26.18
CA PHE A 136 4.30 -11.32 -27.40
C PHE A 136 5.01 -9.99 -27.15
N ASN A 137 6.34 -10.04 -27.14
CA ASN A 137 7.18 -8.85 -26.95
C ASN A 137 8.41 -8.96 -27.82
N ASP A 138 8.64 -7.96 -28.66
CA ASP A 138 9.80 -7.92 -29.55
C ASP A 138 11.12 -7.51 -28.83
N ASP A 139 11.01 -7.03 -27.59
CA ASP A 139 12.15 -6.72 -26.75
C ASP A 139 12.56 -7.93 -25.90
N PRO A 140 13.68 -8.62 -26.23
CA PRO A 140 14.15 -9.78 -25.50
C PRO A 140 14.57 -9.48 -24.06
N LYS A 141 14.69 -8.19 -23.71
CA LYS A 141 15.09 -7.70 -22.40
C LYS A 141 13.96 -6.97 -21.66
N CYS A 142 12.70 -7.15 -22.07
CA CYS A 142 11.59 -6.43 -21.47
C CYS A 142 11.40 -6.77 -19.99
N HIS A 143 11.81 -7.95 -19.54
CA HIS A 143 11.73 -8.42 -18.14
C HIS A 143 12.76 -7.75 -17.21
N ILE A 144 13.81 -7.12 -17.76
CA ILE A 144 14.86 -6.45 -16.99
C ILE A 144 14.90 -4.93 -17.23
N LYS A 145 13.81 -4.36 -17.73
CA LYS A 145 13.68 -2.93 -18.00
C LYS A 145 12.47 -2.34 -17.29
N ASN A 146 12.53 -1.03 -17.04
CA ASN A 146 11.43 -0.26 -16.49
C ASN A 146 10.92 -0.81 -15.14
N PHE A 147 11.83 -1.24 -14.29
CA PHE A 147 11.49 -1.67 -12.95
C PHE A 147 10.77 -0.56 -12.18
N LYS A 148 9.76 -0.94 -11.42
CA LYS A 148 9.11 -0.01 -10.51
C LYS A 148 10.10 0.39 -9.41
N PRO A 149 10.46 1.67 -9.30
CA PRO A 149 11.32 2.12 -8.21
C PRO A 149 10.59 1.95 -6.87
N LEU A 150 11.32 1.51 -5.85
CA LEU A 150 10.84 1.42 -4.47
C LEU A 150 11.65 2.37 -3.57
N PRO A 151 11.52 3.68 -3.76
CA PRO A 151 12.25 4.65 -2.97
C PRO A 151 11.83 4.54 -1.51
N LEU A 152 12.78 4.77 -0.63
CA LEU A 152 12.52 4.82 0.81
C LEU A 152 11.95 6.20 1.16
N ILE A 153 10.91 6.19 1.97
CA ILE A 153 10.45 7.41 2.65
C ILE A 153 11.51 7.73 3.73
N PRO A 154 12.10 8.94 3.72
CA PRO A 154 13.18 9.31 4.65
C PRO A 154 12.60 9.50 6.07
N LEU A 155 12.66 8.44 6.84
CA LEU A 155 12.21 8.38 8.23
C LEU A 155 13.34 7.85 9.10
N ASP A 156 13.42 8.34 10.32
CA ASP A 156 14.32 7.78 11.33
C ASP A 156 14.02 6.30 11.53
N ALA A 157 15.04 5.45 11.46
CA ALA A 157 14.91 4.00 11.60
C ALA A 157 14.33 3.57 12.97
N GLN A 158 14.55 4.38 14.01
CA GLN A 158 14.00 4.15 15.35
C GLN A 158 12.50 4.50 15.43
N ASN A 159 11.97 5.24 14.48
CA ASN A 159 10.57 5.64 14.46
C ASN A 159 9.70 4.46 13.98
N PRO A 160 8.61 4.12 14.70
CA PRO A 160 7.68 3.06 14.29
C PRO A 160 7.14 3.23 12.86
N ALA A 161 6.98 4.47 12.40
CA ALA A 161 6.55 4.78 11.03
C ALA A 161 7.53 4.30 9.96
N ALA A 162 8.82 4.08 10.27
CA ALA A 162 9.79 3.56 9.30
C ALA A 162 9.42 2.18 8.76
N LYS A 163 8.57 1.42 9.47
CA LYS A 163 8.00 0.15 8.98
C LYS A 163 7.29 0.28 7.63
N VAL A 164 6.79 1.47 7.25
CA VAL A 164 6.15 1.69 5.95
C VAL A 164 7.09 1.38 4.76
N ASN A 165 8.40 1.46 4.97
CA ASN A 165 9.40 1.12 3.97
C ASN A 165 9.46 -0.39 3.66
N ARG A 166 8.90 -1.23 4.52
CA ARG A 166 8.74 -2.66 4.28
C ARG A 166 7.46 -3.02 3.51
N CYS A 167 6.63 -2.06 3.16
CA CYS A 167 5.36 -2.32 2.46
C CYS A 167 5.61 -3.02 1.12
N ILE A 168 4.97 -4.18 0.94
CA ILE A 168 4.99 -4.98 -0.29
C ILE A 168 3.81 -4.66 -1.23
N GLU A 169 3.00 -3.67 -0.86
CA GLU A 169 1.87 -3.17 -1.65
C GLU A 169 0.77 -4.21 -1.95
N CYS A 170 0.65 -5.25 -1.13
CA CYS A 170 -0.30 -6.35 -1.32
C CYS A 170 -1.80 -5.98 -1.18
N GLY A 171 -2.13 -4.86 -0.53
CA GLY A 171 -3.51 -4.37 -0.40
C GLY A 171 -4.32 -4.93 0.78
N PHE A 172 -3.84 -5.94 1.53
CA PHE A 172 -4.61 -6.53 2.64
C PHE A 172 -5.06 -5.53 3.71
N CYS A 173 -4.35 -4.43 3.89
CA CYS A 173 -4.72 -3.37 4.82
C CYS A 173 -5.94 -2.55 4.38
N GLU A 174 -6.35 -2.64 3.12
CA GLU A 174 -7.41 -1.80 2.55
C GLU A 174 -8.80 -2.15 3.10
N VAL A 175 -9.04 -3.42 3.45
CA VAL A 175 -10.32 -3.88 4.04
C VAL A 175 -10.63 -3.22 5.39
N ASN A 176 -9.59 -2.83 6.14
CA ASN A 176 -9.74 -2.15 7.44
C ASN A 176 -9.56 -0.63 7.34
N CYS A 177 -9.37 -0.09 6.15
CA CYS A 177 -9.15 1.34 5.96
C CYS A 177 -10.47 2.07 5.77
N LEU A 178 -10.89 2.88 6.74
CA LEU A 178 -12.16 3.62 6.69
C LEU A 178 -12.27 4.58 5.50
N SER A 179 -11.16 5.04 4.94
CA SER A 179 -11.15 5.93 3.77
C SER A 179 -11.00 5.20 2.44
N CYS A 180 -10.85 3.87 2.45
CA CYS A 180 -10.76 3.09 1.21
C CYS A 180 -12.06 3.21 0.40
N GLY A 181 -11.92 3.52 -0.89
CA GLY A 181 -13.07 3.73 -1.79
C GLY A 181 -13.65 5.15 -1.77
N PHE A 182 -13.33 5.97 -0.75
CA PHE A 182 -13.76 7.39 -0.69
C PHE A 182 -12.63 8.34 -1.07
N THR A 183 -11.43 8.07 -0.56
CA THR A 183 -10.21 8.82 -0.82
C THR A 183 -9.04 7.84 -0.99
N LEU A 184 -7.87 8.12 -0.39
CA LEU A 184 -6.75 7.18 -0.45
C LEU A 184 -6.87 6.11 0.63
N SER A 185 -6.53 4.88 0.25
CA SER A 185 -6.34 3.78 1.20
C SER A 185 -4.98 3.88 1.92
N SER A 186 -4.81 3.05 2.95
CA SER A 186 -3.54 2.91 3.66
C SER A 186 -2.37 2.56 2.72
N ARG A 187 -2.56 1.62 1.80
CA ARG A 187 -1.56 1.25 0.80
C ARG A 187 -1.24 2.40 -0.16
N GLN A 188 -2.27 3.04 -0.70
CA GLN A 188 -2.12 4.15 -1.64
C GLN A 188 -1.36 5.34 -1.02
N ARG A 189 -1.57 5.62 0.28
CA ARG A 189 -0.80 6.64 1.01
C ARG A 189 0.69 6.34 1.00
N ILE A 190 1.09 5.11 1.25
CA ILE A 190 2.50 4.71 1.23
C ILE A 190 3.08 4.86 -0.17
N VAL A 191 2.38 4.39 -1.20
CA VAL A 191 2.82 4.47 -2.60
C VAL A 191 3.06 5.92 -3.03
N LEU A 192 2.11 6.82 -2.73
CA LEU A 192 2.25 8.23 -3.07
C LEU A 192 3.36 8.93 -2.27
N GLN A 193 3.55 8.60 -1.00
CA GLN A 193 4.66 9.15 -0.21
C GLN A 193 6.02 8.65 -0.70
N ARG A 194 6.12 7.43 -1.21
CA ARG A 194 7.31 6.92 -1.90
C ARG A 194 7.61 7.74 -3.16
N GLU A 195 6.61 8.02 -3.99
CA GLU A 195 6.81 8.82 -5.19
C GLU A 195 7.19 10.28 -4.85
N ILE A 196 6.54 10.88 -3.85
CA ILE A 196 6.92 12.20 -3.35
C ILE A 196 8.38 12.21 -2.85
N ALA A 197 8.80 11.17 -2.10
CA ALA A 197 10.18 11.04 -1.63
C ALA A 197 11.17 10.90 -2.81
N ARG A 198 10.83 10.09 -3.81
CA ARG A 198 11.64 9.92 -5.02
C ARG A 198 11.85 11.25 -5.75
N LEU A 199 10.78 11.97 -6.03
CA LEU A 199 10.83 13.24 -6.73
C LEU A 199 11.62 14.31 -5.96
N ARG A 200 11.51 14.33 -4.62
CA ARG A 200 12.31 15.22 -3.77
C ARG A 200 13.80 14.89 -3.84
N GLN A 201 14.14 13.61 -3.85
CA GLN A 201 15.55 13.16 -3.88
C GLN A 201 16.19 13.34 -5.24
N SER A 202 15.46 13.06 -6.33
CA SER A 202 15.97 13.19 -7.69
C SER A 202 15.99 14.62 -8.21
N GLY A 203 15.15 15.50 -7.66
CA GLY A 203 14.93 16.85 -8.21
C GLY A 203 14.19 16.87 -9.55
N GLU A 204 13.74 15.71 -10.04
CA GLU A 204 12.98 15.58 -11.28
C GLU A 204 11.56 16.15 -11.14
N ALA A 205 11.02 16.67 -12.24
CA ALA A 205 9.62 17.09 -12.37
C ALA A 205 9.07 17.90 -11.18
N PRO A 206 9.63 19.07 -10.85
CA PRO A 206 9.24 19.87 -9.67
C PRO A 206 7.76 20.25 -9.66
N GLU A 207 7.18 20.50 -10.84
CA GLU A 207 5.75 20.80 -10.97
C GLU A 207 4.87 19.61 -10.56
N ARG A 208 5.27 18.38 -10.95
CA ARG A 208 4.59 17.16 -10.54
C ARG A 208 4.69 16.94 -9.03
N LEU A 209 5.87 17.20 -8.45
CA LEU A 209 6.07 17.13 -7.00
C LEU A 209 5.11 18.08 -6.27
N ALA A 210 5.10 19.36 -6.66
CA ALA A 210 4.23 20.36 -6.05
C ALA A 210 2.73 20.00 -6.18
N LEU A 211 2.34 19.45 -7.34
CA LEU A 211 0.97 18.96 -7.55
C LEU A 211 0.61 17.80 -6.64
N LEU A 212 1.50 16.79 -6.52
CA LEU A 212 1.27 15.62 -5.67
C LEU A 212 1.19 16.02 -4.19
N GLU A 213 2.07 16.89 -3.71
CA GLU A 213 2.04 17.39 -2.34
C GLU A 213 0.74 18.13 -2.02
N LYS A 214 0.31 19.00 -2.92
CA LYS A 214 -0.96 19.73 -2.80
C LYS A 214 -2.16 18.79 -2.79
N GLN A 215 -2.19 17.83 -3.73
CA GLN A 215 -3.30 16.89 -3.85
C GLN A 215 -3.32 15.85 -2.73
N TYR A 216 -2.17 15.49 -2.17
CA TYR A 216 -2.09 14.53 -1.05
C TYR A 216 -2.72 15.06 0.24
N ARG A 217 -2.75 16.36 0.43
CA ARG A 217 -3.13 17.00 1.71
C ARG A 217 -4.48 16.52 2.23
N TYR A 218 -5.55 16.57 1.44
CA TYR A 218 -6.87 16.12 1.86
C TYR A 218 -6.99 14.59 1.81
N PRO A 219 -6.90 13.93 0.64
CA PRO A 219 -7.20 12.50 0.54
C PRO A 219 -6.14 11.61 1.21
N GLY A 220 -4.91 12.06 1.29
CA GLY A 220 -3.82 11.31 1.94
C GLY A 220 -3.70 11.57 3.44
N ASN A 221 -3.64 12.83 3.82
CA ASN A 221 -3.34 13.23 5.19
C ASN A 221 -4.62 13.41 6.04
N GLN A 222 -5.57 14.25 5.60
CA GLN A 222 -6.70 14.63 6.45
C GLN A 222 -7.74 13.52 6.63
N THR A 223 -7.94 12.66 5.63
CA THR A 223 -8.94 11.58 5.68
C THR A 223 -8.44 10.29 6.34
N CYS A 224 -7.18 10.21 6.76
CA CYS A 224 -6.71 9.09 7.57
C CYS A 224 -7.28 9.19 8.99
N ALA A 225 -7.96 8.14 9.47
CA ALA A 225 -8.46 8.10 10.84
C ALA A 225 -7.33 8.05 11.89
N GLY A 226 -6.14 7.57 11.51
CA GLY A 226 -5.01 7.43 12.43
C GLY A 226 -5.19 6.35 13.50
N ASP A 227 -6.20 5.48 13.33
CA ASP A 227 -6.65 4.48 14.30
C ASP A 227 -5.78 3.21 14.37
N GLY A 228 -4.90 3.02 13.39
CA GLY A 228 -4.02 1.85 13.31
C GLY A 228 -4.68 0.55 12.84
N LEU A 229 -5.99 0.53 12.56
CA LEU A 229 -6.70 -0.69 12.16
C LEU A 229 -6.13 -1.35 10.90
N CYS A 230 -5.50 -0.56 10.03
CA CYS A 230 -4.83 -1.08 8.84
C CYS A 230 -3.68 -2.06 9.16
N SER A 231 -3.10 -1.99 10.36
CA SER A 231 -2.04 -2.93 10.78
C SER A 231 -2.55 -4.33 11.10
N MET A 232 -3.83 -4.47 11.44
CA MET A 232 -4.41 -5.75 11.85
C MET A 232 -4.42 -6.80 10.73
N SER A 233 -4.66 -6.38 9.48
CA SER A 233 -4.61 -7.25 8.31
C SER A 233 -3.29 -7.15 7.53
N CYS A 234 -2.34 -6.34 8.01
CA CYS A 234 -1.08 -6.17 7.32
C CYS A 234 -0.11 -7.31 7.69
N PRO A 235 0.35 -8.15 6.73
CA PRO A 235 1.31 -9.22 7.01
C PRO A 235 2.66 -8.69 7.50
N MET A 236 2.94 -7.40 7.27
CA MET A 236 4.16 -6.71 7.71
C MET A 236 3.96 -5.93 9.02
N GLY A 237 2.76 -5.96 9.62
CA GLY A 237 2.43 -5.21 10.83
C GLY A 237 2.59 -3.70 10.69
N ILE A 238 2.31 -3.14 9.51
CA ILE A 238 2.48 -1.72 9.21
C ILE A 238 1.25 -0.93 9.64
N ASN A 239 1.44 0.03 10.53
CA ASN A 239 0.46 1.06 10.84
C ASN A 239 0.74 2.31 9.98
N THR A 240 -0.08 2.56 8.96
CA THR A 240 0.05 3.76 8.13
C THR A 240 -0.34 5.04 8.89
N GLY A 241 -1.11 4.91 9.97
CA GLY A 241 -1.42 6.02 10.88
C GLY A 241 -0.17 6.70 11.44
N ASP A 242 0.88 5.92 11.77
CA ASP A 242 2.13 6.46 12.29
C ASP A 242 2.79 7.42 11.29
N LEU A 243 2.82 7.06 10.01
CA LEU A 243 3.30 7.93 8.93
C LEU A 243 2.45 9.21 8.84
N THR A 244 1.13 9.07 8.92
CA THR A 244 0.21 10.22 8.86
C THR A 244 0.42 11.16 10.04
N HIS A 245 0.65 10.64 11.24
CA HIS A 245 0.96 11.46 12.42
C HIS A 245 2.24 12.28 12.24
N ILE A 246 3.30 11.68 11.67
CA ILE A 246 4.54 12.42 11.37
C ILE A 246 4.29 13.55 10.36
N ILE A 247 3.50 13.28 9.31
CA ILE A 247 3.18 14.29 8.30
C ILE A 247 2.39 15.43 8.95
N ARG A 248 1.37 15.12 9.77
CA ARG A 248 0.59 16.12 10.51
C ARG A 248 1.43 16.94 11.48
N GLN A 249 2.38 16.30 12.16
CA GLN A 249 3.30 16.99 13.06
C GLN A 249 4.19 17.99 12.30
N LYS A 250 4.64 17.65 11.09
CA LYS A 250 5.42 18.56 10.23
C LYS A 250 4.56 19.73 9.71
N GLU A 251 3.29 19.49 9.42
CA GLU A 251 2.36 20.54 8.98
C GLU A 251 1.95 21.47 10.11
N LEU A 252 2.07 21.03 11.37
CA LEU A 252 1.73 21.80 12.56
C LEU A 252 2.95 21.93 13.49
N PRO A 253 3.93 22.76 13.15
CA PRO A 253 5.17 22.87 13.94
C PRO A 253 4.90 23.34 15.38
N GLN A 254 5.70 22.84 16.30
CA GLN A 254 5.70 23.35 17.70
C GLN A 254 5.95 24.86 17.70
N GLY A 255 5.15 25.57 18.49
CA GLY A 255 5.23 27.04 18.55
C GLY A 255 4.30 27.79 17.61
N SER A 256 3.71 27.13 16.59
CA SER A 256 2.65 27.73 15.77
C SER A 256 1.42 28.06 16.64
N MET A 257 0.64 29.05 16.23
CA MET A 257 -0.61 29.42 16.93
C MET A 257 -1.59 28.23 16.98
N GLY A 258 -1.71 27.46 15.90
CA GLY A 258 -2.54 26.26 15.85
C GLY A 258 -2.10 25.19 16.84
N TYR A 259 -0.78 24.95 16.96
CA TYR A 259 -0.22 24.01 17.95
C TYR A 259 -0.52 24.48 19.38
N LYS A 260 -0.28 25.78 19.70
CA LYS A 260 -0.56 26.35 21.02
C LYS A 260 -2.03 26.24 21.40
N ALA A 261 -2.94 26.56 20.46
CA ALA A 261 -4.38 26.44 20.65
C ALA A 261 -4.81 24.99 20.88
N GLY A 262 -4.31 24.05 20.06
CA GLY A 262 -4.59 22.63 20.21
C GLY A 262 -4.07 22.06 21.52
N ASN A 263 -2.85 22.41 21.92
CA ASN A 263 -2.24 21.99 23.19
C ASN A 263 -2.99 22.56 24.40
N PHE A 264 -3.40 23.81 24.32
CA PHE A 264 -4.26 24.44 25.35
C PHE A 264 -5.58 23.66 25.47
N ALA A 265 -6.23 23.39 24.33
CA ALA A 265 -7.50 22.64 24.30
C ALA A 265 -7.34 21.23 24.88
N ALA A 266 -6.27 20.52 24.55
CA ALA A 266 -5.98 19.19 25.07
C ALA A 266 -5.79 19.20 26.59
N ASN A 267 -5.00 20.14 27.09
CA ASN A 267 -4.70 20.26 28.55
C ASN A 267 -5.90 20.73 29.37
N HIS A 268 -6.85 21.45 28.75
CA HIS A 268 -8.03 22.02 29.42
C HIS A 268 -9.34 21.41 28.94
N PHE A 269 -9.29 20.20 28.35
CA PHE A 269 -10.42 19.57 27.66
C PHE A 269 -11.69 19.47 28.53
N ALA A 270 -11.55 19.09 29.81
CA ALA A 270 -12.67 18.98 30.73
C ALA A 270 -13.36 20.33 30.96
N GLY A 271 -12.57 21.42 31.14
CA GLY A 271 -13.08 22.77 31.29
C GLY A 271 -13.78 23.27 30.03
N ILE A 272 -13.17 23.07 28.86
CA ILE A 272 -13.74 23.44 27.57
C ILE A 272 -15.07 22.68 27.32
N LYS A 273 -15.08 21.38 27.59
CA LYS A 273 -16.30 20.58 27.51
C LYS A 273 -17.42 21.13 28.42
N SER A 274 -17.07 21.55 29.64
CA SER A 274 -18.05 22.13 30.58
C SER A 274 -18.55 23.49 30.09
N ALA A 275 -17.67 24.30 29.51
CA ALA A 275 -18.05 25.59 28.92
C ALA A 275 -18.87 25.50 27.66
N LEU A 276 -18.68 24.43 26.85
CA LEU A 276 -19.48 24.19 25.64
C LEU A 276 -20.94 23.80 25.94
N ARG A 277 -21.23 23.22 27.11
CA ARG A 277 -22.59 22.83 27.46
C ARG A 277 -23.60 23.98 27.47
N PRO A 278 -23.37 25.10 28.15
CA PRO A 278 -24.28 26.24 28.08
C PRO A 278 -24.36 26.84 26.68
N VAL A 279 -23.27 26.85 25.92
CA VAL A 279 -23.26 27.34 24.52
C VAL A 279 -24.17 26.48 23.63
N LEU A 280 -24.08 25.16 23.74
CA LEU A 280 -24.97 24.24 23.02
C LEU A 280 -26.43 24.39 23.46
N GLY A 281 -26.67 24.63 24.76
CA GLY A 281 -28.00 24.93 25.29
C GLY A 281 -28.59 26.19 24.69
N LEU A 282 -27.82 27.27 24.64
CA LEU A 282 -28.22 28.54 24.02
C LEU A 282 -28.45 28.41 22.52
N ALA A 283 -27.58 27.68 21.82
CA ALA A 283 -27.75 27.42 20.40
C ALA A 283 -29.04 26.65 20.10
N ASN A 284 -29.36 25.66 20.94
CA ASN A 284 -30.60 24.88 20.83
C ASN A 284 -31.85 25.73 21.14
N LEU A 285 -31.78 26.61 22.15
CA LEU A 285 -32.84 27.57 22.46
C LEU A 285 -33.03 28.55 21.28
N GLY A 286 -31.94 29.10 20.77
CA GLY A 286 -31.95 29.96 19.59
C GLY A 286 -32.59 29.28 18.38
N HIS A 287 -32.27 28.02 18.14
CA HIS A 287 -32.91 27.21 17.09
C HIS A 287 -34.41 27.03 17.31
N SER A 288 -34.84 26.80 18.54
CA SER A 288 -36.25 26.64 18.87
C SER A 288 -37.06 27.91 18.64
N VAL A 289 -36.45 29.08 18.81
CA VAL A 289 -37.08 30.39 18.64
C VAL A 289 -37.02 30.88 17.19
N LEU A 290 -35.84 30.82 16.57
CA LEU A 290 -35.56 31.42 15.26
C LEU A 290 -35.83 30.45 14.10
N GLY A 291 -35.86 29.17 14.37
CA GLY A 291 -35.97 28.11 13.35
C GLY A 291 -34.71 27.85 12.56
N THR A 292 -34.71 26.79 11.76
CA THR A 292 -33.54 26.28 11.07
C THR A 292 -32.96 27.26 10.06
N LYS A 293 -33.79 27.95 9.26
CA LYS A 293 -33.32 28.84 8.20
C LYS A 293 -32.56 30.05 8.75
N ALA A 294 -33.12 30.70 9.78
CA ALA A 294 -32.48 31.88 10.41
C ALA A 294 -31.20 31.51 11.13
N MET A 295 -31.18 30.39 11.91
CA MET A 295 -29.99 29.88 12.57
C MET A 295 -28.89 29.54 11.57
N SER A 296 -29.20 28.88 10.47
CA SER A 296 -28.23 28.55 9.42
C SER A 296 -27.63 29.81 8.77
N CYS A 297 -28.43 30.84 8.53
CA CYS A 297 -27.96 32.09 7.96
C CYS A 297 -27.01 32.83 8.92
N ILE A 298 -27.41 33.01 10.18
CA ILE A 298 -26.61 33.68 11.21
C ILE A 298 -25.28 32.95 11.44
N THR A 299 -25.34 31.63 11.63
CA THR A 299 -24.14 30.83 11.92
C THR A 299 -23.21 30.71 10.72
N LYS A 300 -23.72 30.77 9.49
CA LYS A 300 -22.90 30.86 8.28
C LYS A 300 -22.18 32.19 8.19
N GLY A 301 -22.83 33.29 8.56
CA GLY A 301 -22.18 34.60 8.68
C GLY A 301 -21.08 34.59 9.74
N MET A 302 -21.35 34.05 10.92
CA MET A 302 -20.36 33.89 11.99
C MET A 302 -19.20 32.97 11.60
N HIS A 303 -19.46 31.89 10.88
CA HIS A 303 -18.41 31.02 10.33
C HIS A 303 -17.46 31.78 9.40
N ASN A 304 -18.02 32.56 8.47
CA ASN A 304 -17.24 33.30 7.48
C ASN A 304 -16.36 34.41 8.12
N VAL A 305 -16.81 35.01 9.21
CA VAL A 305 -16.09 36.10 9.88
C VAL A 305 -15.16 35.60 10.98
N LEU A 306 -15.59 34.64 11.79
CA LEU A 306 -14.89 34.20 13.00
C LEU A 306 -14.27 32.79 12.87
N GLY A 307 -14.53 32.07 11.77
CA GLY A 307 -14.01 30.71 11.58
C GLY A 307 -14.59 29.67 12.54
N ILE A 308 -15.69 29.97 13.25
CA ILE A 308 -16.32 29.00 14.15
C ILE A 308 -16.99 27.87 13.38
N PRO A 309 -17.16 26.68 13.98
CA PRO A 309 -17.84 25.56 13.31
C PRO A 309 -19.24 25.94 12.84
N LEU A 310 -19.62 25.43 11.65
CA LEU A 310 -20.99 25.60 11.13
C LEU A 310 -21.98 24.89 12.04
N TRP A 311 -23.05 25.59 12.40
CA TRP A 311 -24.18 24.96 13.09
C TRP A 311 -25.03 24.15 12.10
N THR A 312 -25.52 23.00 12.52
CA THR A 312 -26.45 22.17 11.76
C THR A 312 -27.60 21.72 12.68
N PRO A 313 -28.79 21.40 12.13
CA PRO A 313 -29.92 20.87 12.91
C PRO A 313 -29.60 19.55 13.64
N ALA A 314 -28.61 18.81 13.13
CA ALA A 314 -28.14 17.56 13.73
C ALA A 314 -27.17 17.77 14.91
N MET A 315 -26.82 19.04 15.23
CA MET A 315 -25.91 19.34 16.34
C MET A 315 -26.52 18.85 17.67
N PRO A 316 -25.79 18.07 18.49
CA PRO A 316 -26.34 17.46 19.67
C PRO A 316 -26.74 18.51 20.70
N LYS A 317 -27.82 18.26 21.43
CA LYS A 317 -28.18 19.03 22.63
C LYS A 317 -27.16 18.79 23.73
N ALA A 318 -27.00 19.79 24.61
CA ALA A 318 -26.20 19.58 25.81
C ALA A 318 -26.75 18.43 26.65
N TYR A 319 -26.03 17.31 26.68
CA TYR A 319 -26.44 16.13 27.40
C TYR A 319 -25.84 16.09 28.80
N SER A 320 -26.64 15.76 29.81
CA SER A 320 -26.18 15.54 31.18
C SER A 320 -26.35 14.06 31.52
N ILE A 321 -25.25 13.34 31.67
CA ILE A 321 -25.23 11.98 32.17
C ILE A 321 -25.45 12.09 33.69
N LYS A 322 -26.58 11.57 34.19
CA LYS A 322 -26.77 11.42 35.63
C LYS A 322 -25.84 10.32 36.15
N SER A 323 -25.13 10.58 37.24
CA SER A 323 -24.13 9.64 37.79
C SER A 323 -24.69 8.27 38.13
N SER A 324 -25.99 8.17 38.37
CA SER A 324 -26.71 6.92 38.56
C SER A 324 -26.83 6.00 37.34
N GLN A 325 -26.47 6.48 36.13
CA GLN A 325 -26.47 5.68 34.91
C GLN A 325 -25.10 5.10 34.57
N LEU A 326 -24.07 5.41 35.36
CA LEU A 326 -22.68 4.97 35.20
C LEU A 326 -22.18 4.05 36.32
N THR A 327 -23.08 3.41 37.04
CA THR A 327 -22.70 2.27 37.90
C THR A 327 -22.37 1.08 36.98
N ILE A 328 -21.16 1.07 36.47
CA ILE A 328 -20.50 -0.14 36.00
C ILE A 328 -20.30 -0.96 37.26
N ASP A 329 -21.10 -2.04 37.36
CA ASP A 329 -20.96 -3.00 38.44
C ASP A 329 -19.55 -3.62 38.32
N ASN A 330 -18.63 -3.16 39.18
CA ASN A 330 -17.25 -3.62 39.22
C ASN A 330 -17.12 -5.14 39.53
N ASP A 331 -18.16 -5.75 40.01
CA ASP A 331 -18.20 -7.19 40.33
C ASP A 331 -18.39 -8.03 39.07
N THR A 332 -19.04 -7.50 38.03
CA THR A 332 -19.18 -8.19 36.72
C THR A 332 -17.89 -8.18 35.89
N LEU A 333 -16.94 -7.28 36.15
CA LEU A 333 -15.63 -7.22 35.44
C LEU A 333 -14.54 -8.07 36.11
N ARG A 334 -14.73 -8.49 37.35
CA ARG A 334 -13.76 -9.33 38.09
C ARG A 334 -13.96 -10.84 37.86
N ASN A 335 -15.09 -11.23 37.27
CA ASN A 335 -15.46 -12.64 37.06
C ASN A 335 -15.51 -13.05 35.56
N LYS A 336 -14.84 -12.32 34.69
CA LYS A 336 -14.53 -12.70 33.32
C LYS A 336 -13.01 -12.53 33.16
#